data_a012c650b03393b6124276e31f75c1a4
#
_entry.id   a012c650b03393b6124276e31f75c1a4
#
_cell.length_a   1.000
_cell.length_b   1.000
_cell.length_c   1.000
_cell.angle_alpha   90.00
_cell.angle_beta   90.00
_cell.angle_gamma   90.00
#
_symmetry.space_group_name_H-M   'P 1'
#
loop_
_entity.id
_entity.type
_entity.pdbx_description
1 polymer ?
#
loop_
_entity_poly.entity_id
_entity_poly.type
_entity_poly.pdbx_seq_one_letter_code
_entity_poly.pdbx_strand_id
1 'polypeptide(L)'
;YANRNSLRISLVMAGPASVMVRLLKPLSLPLSGMGNFIDKRIRKKDNSISVEELSQALELTGISSQDANSGKLLQSIVKFGSVDVSTIMTPRVDVFFIHDEYSFAKMIESVVENGYSRVPVYTGSPDNIRGILYVKDLIPYLYEKDSFDWHTLIRKPVFVPENKKIDDLLKEFQNKKMHLAVVVDEYGGTCRIVTLEDILEEIVGEINDEFDEEVRDQLRLSPSEYI
;
A
#
# COMPACT_ATOMS: atom_id res chain seq x y z
N TYR A 1 19.00 68.73 4.02
CA TYR A 1 19.04 69.21 5.43
C TYR A 1 19.30 68.08 6.43
N ALA A 2 18.89 66.87 6.15
CA ALA A 2 19.05 65.71 7.07
C ALA A 2 20.50 65.25 7.28
N ASN A 3 21.39 65.42 6.30
CA ASN A 3 22.71 64.83 6.33
C ASN A 3 23.80 65.57 7.12
N ARG A 4 23.56 66.85 7.46
CA ARG A 4 24.50 67.71 8.15
C ARG A 4 24.37 67.71 9.68
N ASN A 5 23.25 67.21 10.18
CA ASN A 5 22.96 67.15 11.62
C ASN A 5 22.76 65.72 12.15
N SER A 6 23.05 64.71 11.32
CA SER A 6 22.83 63.27 11.68
C SER A 6 23.58 62.84 12.95
N LEU A 7 24.86 63.30 13.08
CA LEU A 7 25.66 63.01 14.27
C LEU A 7 25.15 63.66 15.57
N ARG A 8 24.60 64.88 15.50
CA ARG A 8 24.04 65.52 16.71
C ARG A 8 22.70 64.91 17.10
N ILE A 9 21.87 64.60 16.14
CA ILE A 9 20.58 63.92 16.37
C ILE A 9 20.80 62.50 16.93
N SER A 10 21.79 61.77 16.39
CA SER A 10 22.12 60.40 16.89
C SER A 10 22.64 60.41 18.32
N LEU A 11 23.48 61.42 18.68
CA LEU A 11 23.99 61.57 20.06
C LEU A 11 22.90 61.97 21.05
N VAL A 12 21.96 62.83 20.68
CA VAL A 12 20.86 63.22 21.54
C VAL A 12 19.82 62.11 21.70
N MET A 13 19.61 61.27 20.64
CA MET A 13 18.70 60.15 20.67
C MET A 13 19.33 58.89 21.31
N ALA A 14 20.66 58.79 21.42
CA ALA A 14 21.34 57.66 22.02
C ALA A 14 20.98 57.48 23.52
N GLY A 15 20.80 58.58 24.25
CA GLY A 15 20.39 58.54 25.67
C GLY A 15 19.02 57.90 25.87
N PRO A 16 17.94 58.44 25.33
CA PRO A 16 16.62 57.89 25.49
C PRO A 16 16.50 56.50 24.84
N ALA A 17 17.17 56.21 23.74
CA ALA A 17 17.19 54.89 23.11
C ALA A 17 17.87 53.83 24.00
N SER A 18 18.94 54.16 24.69
CA SER A 18 19.63 53.24 25.61
C SER A 18 18.78 52.92 26.85
N VAL A 19 18.05 53.92 27.35
CA VAL A 19 17.10 53.69 28.46
C VAL A 19 15.95 52.80 28.02
N MET A 20 15.42 53.02 26.83
CA MET A 20 14.32 52.20 26.29
C MET A 20 14.77 50.75 26.03
N VAL A 21 15.97 50.54 25.50
CA VAL A 21 16.53 49.18 25.33
C VAL A 21 16.74 48.51 26.71
N ARG A 22 17.19 49.27 27.74
CA ARG A 22 17.38 48.73 29.08
C ARG A 22 16.06 48.35 29.76
N LEU A 23 15.02 49.12 29.53
CA LEU A 23 13.68 48.87 30.06
C LEU A 23 12.99 47.69 29.37
N LEU A 24 13.28 47.48 28.07
CA LEU A 24 12.68 46.42 27.29
C LEU A 24 13.49 45.08 27.33
N LYS A 25 14.74 45.14 27.78
CA LYS A 25 15.62 43.95 27.89
C LYS A 25 15.01 42.83 28.77
N PRO A 26 14.43 43.10 29.95
CA PRO A 26 13.83 42.03 30.75
C PRO A 26 12.58 41.44 30.11
N LEU A 27 11.92 42.17 29.20
CA LEU A 27 10.74 41.67 28.49
C LEU A 27 11.12 40.85 27.25
N SER A 28 12.28 41.12 26.63
CA SER A 28 12.75 40.37 25.45
C SER A 28 13.40 39.02 25.80
N LEU A 29 13.97 38.87 27.01
CA LEU A 29 14.60 37.63 27.46
C LEU A 29 13.62 36.43 27.52
N PRO A 30 12.40 36.54 28.09
CA PRO A 30 11.45 35.44 28.04
C PRO A 30 10.88 35.18 26.63
N LEU A 31 10.73 36.23 25.80
CA LEU A 31 10.26 36.03 24.42
C LEU A 31 11.27 35.30 23.52
N SER A 32 12.57 35.56 23.67
CA SER A 32 13.60 34.83 22.91
C SER A 32 13.75 33.36 23.41
N GLY A 33 13.48 33.10 24.71
CA GLY A 33 13.42 31.77 25.26
C GLY A 33 12.19 30.96 24.80
N MET A 34 11.06 31.64 24.60
CA MET A 34 9.83 30.99 24.09
C MET A 34 9.98 30.47 22.66
N GLY A 35 10.74 31.12 21.80
CA GLY A 35 11.02 30.66 20.43
C GLY A 35 11.66 29.27 20.44
N ASN A 36 12.67 29.06 21.27
CA ASN A 36 13.34 27.76 21.42
C ASN A 36 12.46 26.69 22.09
N PHE A 37 11.51 27.09 22.92
CA PHE A 37 10.55 26.17 23.56
C PHE A 37 9.43 25.76 22.61
N ILE A 38 8.99 26.67 21.77
CA ILE A 38 8.00 26.46 20.71
C ILE A 38 8.62 25.58 19.61
N ASP A 39 9.85 25.88 19.16
CA ASP A 39 10.58 25.06 18.19
C ASP A 39 10.81 23.63 18.67
N LYS A 40 11.11 23.43 19.98
CA LYS A 40 11.28 22.09 20.54
C LYS A 40 9.96 21.32 20.65
N ARG A 41 8.84 22.02 20.80
CA ARG A 41 7.51 21.39 20.88
C ARG A 41 6.88 21.17 19.52
N ILE A 42 7.16 22.04 18.54
CA ILE A 42 6.71 21.90 17.14
C ILE A 42 7.57 20.87 16.40
N ARG A 43 8.89 20.79 16.67
CA ARG A 43 9.77 19.76 16.10
C ARG A 43 9.49 18.33 16.61
N LYS A 44 8.70 18.18 17.66
CA LYS A 44 8.19 16.86 18.10
C LYS A 44 6.88 16.45 17.41
N LYS A 45 6.24 17.34 16.67
CA LYS A 45 5.19 16.99 15.75
C LYS A 45 5.92 16.69 14.44
N ASP A 46 6.03 15.41 14.12
CA ASP A 46 6.68 14.89 12.91
C ASP A 46 6.46 15.86 11.74
N ASN A 47 7.57 16.33 11.17
CA ASN A 47 7.56 16.98 9.84
C ASN A 47 7.32 15.90 8.75
N SER A 48 6.42 14.97 8.98
CA SER A 48 5.86 14.15 7.93
C SER A 48 4.91 15.08 7.16
N ILE A 49 5.36 15.53 6.01
CA ILE A 49 4.47 16.10 5.00
C ILE A 49 3.30 15.13 4.90
N SER A 50 2.07 15.59 5.10
CA SER A 50 0.93 14.70 5.04
C SER A 50 0.80 14.16 3.61
N VAL A 51 0.26 12.96 3.48
CA VAL A 51 0.02 12.33 2.16
C VAL A 51 -0.84 13.26 1.31
N GLU A 52 -1.78 13.99 1.93
CA GLU A 52 -2.65 14.96 1.29
C GLU A 52 -1.88 16.18 0.79
N GLU A 53 -0.95 16.74 1.59
CA GLU A 53 -0.11 17.87 1.18
C GLU A 53 0.82 17.50 0.03
N LEU A 54 1.37 16.27 0.05
CA LEU A 54 2.22 15.77 -1.02
C LEU A 54 1.42 15.52 -2.30
N SER A 55 0.21 14.97 -2.19
CA SER A 55 -0.70 14.78 -3.33
C SER A 55 -1.08 16.10 -3.98
N GLN A 56 -1.44 17.12 -3.18
CA GLN A 56 -1.74 18.45 -3.69
C GLN A 56 -0.53 19.13 -4.34
N ALA A 57 0.67 18.96 -3.77
CA ALA A 57 1.90 19.48 -4.36
C ALA A 57 2.21 18.84 -5.71
N LEU A 58 1.96 17.55 -5.87
CA LEU A 58 2.12 16.83 -7.15
C LEU A 58 1.11 17.33 -8.20
N GLU A 59 -0.14 17.58 -7.83
CA GLU A 59 -1.14 18.16 -8.72
C GLU A 59 -0.76 19.58 -9.19
N LEU A 60 -0.24 20.40 -8.28
CA LEU A 60 0.15 21.79 -8.58
C LEU A 60 1.44 21.89 -9.43
N THR A 61 2.34 20.91 -9.38
CA THR A 61 3.60 20.95 -10.13
C THR A 61 3.45 20.58 -11.61
N GLY A 62 2.25 20.12 -12.03
CA GLY A 62 1.98 19.77 -13.44
C GLY A 62 2.79 18.57 -13.94
N ILE A 63 3.46 17.82 -13.07
CA ILE A 63 4.20 16.59 -13.41
C ILE A 63 3.24 15.55 -14.01
N SER A 64 1.96 15.61 -13.60
CA SER A 64 0.88 14.79 -14.18
C SER A 64 0.56 15.10 -15.65
N SER A 65 1.06 16.20 -16.21
CA SER A 65 0.70 16.65 -17.57
C SER A 65 1.74 16.34 -18.63
N GLN A 66 2.99 15.99 -18.27
CA GLN A 66 4.03 15.67 -19.25
C GLN A 66 4.15 14.15 -19.52
N ASP A 67 3.84 13.30 -18.50
CA ASP A 67 3.72 11.84 -18.64
C ASP A 67 2.61 11.37 -17.71
N ALA A 68 1.42 11.14 -18.24
CA ALA A 68 0.23 10.76 -17.47
C ALA A 68 0.47 9.48 -16.62
N ASN A 69 1.28 8.55 -17.12
CA ASN A 69 1.61 7.31 -16.41
C ASN A 69 2.57 7.55 -15.24
N SER A 70 3.59 8.40 -15.41
CA SER A 70 4.52 8.74 -14.34
C SER A 70 3.84 9.51 -13.19
N GLY A 71 2.90 10.39 -13.51
CA GLY A 71 2.12 11.12 -12.52
C GLY A 71 1.20 10.20 -11.69
N LYS A 72 0.52 9.24 -12.34
CA LYS A 72 -0.31 8.24 -11.68
C LYS A 72 0.52 7.36 -10.74
N LEU A 73 1.67 6.86 -11.22
CA LEU A 73 2.57 6.03 -10.42
C LEU A 73 3.04 6.75 -9.16
N LEU A 74 3.46 8.01 -9.26
CA LEU A 74 3.86 8.81 -8.10
C LEU A 74 2.72 8.98 -7.10
N GLN A 75 1.51 9.22 -7.59
CA GLN A 75 0.31 9.34 -6.75
C GLN A 75 -0.02 8.02 -6.04
N SER A 76 0.07 6.88 -6.75
CA SER A 76 -0.12 5.54 -6.17
C SER A 76 0.90 5.27 -5.06
N ILE A 77 2.20 5.58 -5.28
CA ILE A 77 3.25 5.41 -4.27
C ILE A 77 2.97 6.26 -3.01
N VAL A 78 2.50 7.50 -3.18
CA VAL A 78 2.18 8.38 -2.05
C VAL A 78 1.01 7.83 -1.24
N LYS A 79 0.00 7.27 -1.90
CA LYS A 79 -1.19 6.70 -1.24
C LYS A 79 -0.94 5.32 -0.65
N PHE A 80 0.02 4.56 -1.19
CA PHE A 80 0.30 3.17 -0.85
C PHE A 80 0.39 2.90 0.66
N GLY A 81 1.10 3.75 1.41
CA GLY A 81 1.23 3.59 2.87
C GLY A 81 -0.06 3.85 3.66
N SER A 82 -1.11 4.38 3.04
CA SER A 82 -2.39 4.66 3.69
C SER A 82 -3.48 3.62 3.38
N VAL A 83 -3.28 2.75 2.39
CA VAL A 83 -4.26 1.76 1.95
C VAL A 83 -4.33 0.57 2.93
N ASP A 84 -5.53 0.11 3.23
CA ASP A 84 -5.77 -1.08 4.05
C ASP A 84 -5.94 -2.34 3.18
N VAL A 85 -5.60 -3.51 3.75
CA VAL A 85 -5.81 -4.82 3.10
C VAL A 85 -7.25 -5.01 2.63
N SER A 86 -8.22 -4.50 3.39
CA SER A 86 -9.65 -4.57 3.04
C SER A 86 -9.99 -3.97 1.67
N THR A 87 -9.17 -3.04 1.18
CA THR A 87 -9.38 -2.38 -0.12
C THR A 87 -8.99 -3.25 -1.30
N ILE A 88 -7.93 -4.07 -1.13
CA ILE A 88 -7.30 -4.83 -2.21
C ILE A 88 -7.55 -6.34 -2.15
N MET A 89 -8.10 -6.84 -1.04
CA MET A 89 -8.30 -8.27 -0.85
C MET A 89 -9.32 -8.85 -1.84
N THR A 90 -9.05 -10.04 -2.33
CA THR A 90 -9.97 -10.79 -3.20
C THR A 90 -11.16 -11.30 -2.41
N PRO A 91 -12.41 -10.96 -2.81
CA PRO A 91 -13.63 -11.46 -2.18
C PRO A 91 -13.74 -12.98 -2.27
N ARG A 92 -14.41 -13.59 -1.29
CA ARG A 92 -14.62 -15.05 -1.22
C ARG A 92 -15.16 -15.68 -2.50
N VAL A 93 -16.09 -15.00 -3.15
CA VAL A 93 -16.77 -15.51 -4.36
C VAL A 93 -15.83 -15.68 -5.55
N ASP A 94 -14.72 -14.94 -5.55
CA ASP A 94 -13.71 -14.94 -6.60
C ASP A 94 -12.50 -15.82 -6.25
N VAL A 95 -12.45 -16.38 -5.04
CA VAL A 95 -11.35 -17.25 -4.61
C VAL A 95 -11.65 -18.71 -4.95
N PHE A 96 -10.72 -19.32 -5.66
CA PHE A 96 -10.74 -20.77 -5.88
C PHE A 96 -10.18 -21.50 -4.66
N PHE A 97 -10.96 -22.43 -4.10
CA PHE A 97 -10.62 -23.23 -2.94
C PHE A 97 -10.62 -24.72 -3.28
N ILE A 98 -9.78 -25.51 -2.59
CA ILE A 98 -9.78 -26.96 -2.65
C ILE A 98 -10.29 -27.54 -1.31
N HIS A 99 -11.22 -28.50 -1.39
CA HIS A 99 -11.68 -29.25 -0.22
C HIS A 99 -10.64 -30.29 0.17
N ASP A 100 -10.32 -30.43 1.45
CA ASP A 100 -9.29 -31.35 1.93
C ASP A 100 -9.67 -32.85 1.78
N GLU A 101 -10.94 -33.17 1.56
CA GLU A 101 -11.40 -34.53 1.28
C GLU A 101 -11.22 -34.96 -0.19
N TYR A 102 -10.69 -34.09 -1.07
CA TYR A 102 -10.47 -34.48 -2.45
C TYR A 102 -9.40 -35.57 -2.54
N SER A 103 -9.66 -36.62 -3.36
CA SER A 103 -8.62 -37.54 -3.76
C SER A 103 -7.48 -36.81 -4.51
N PHE A 104 -6.31 -37.41 -4.57
CA PHE A 104 -5.18 -36.80 -5.26
C PHE A 104 -5.49 -36.52 -6.73
N ALA A 105 -6.15 -37.45 -7.44
CA ALA A 105 -6.53 -37.28 -8.85
C ALA A 105 -7.49 -36.10 -9.02
N LYS A 106 -8.55 -36.00 -8.19
CA LYS A 106 -9.51 -34.90 -8.25
C LYS A 106 -8.88 -33.54 -7.92
N MET A 107 -7.96 -33.51 -6.97
CA MET A 107 -7.24 -32.31 -6.61
C MET A 107 -6.37 -31.82 -7.78
N ILE A 108 -5.61 -32.71 -8.44
CA ILE A 108 -4.80 -32.38 -9.62
C ILE A 108 -5.67 -31.83 -10.75
N GLU A 109 -6.77 -32.53 -11.09
CA GLU A 109 -7.73 -32.08 -12.11
C GLU A 109 -8.18 -30.64 -11.84
N SER A 110 -8.66 -30.38 -10.61
CA SER A 110 -9.14 -29.04 -10.20
C SER A 110 -8.05 -27.96 -10.29
N VAL A 111 -6.82 -28.28 -9.93
CA VAL A 111 -5.68 -27.33 -10.02
C VAL A 111 -5.34 -27.01 -11.47
N VAL A 112 -5.35 -28.02 -12.35
CA VAL A 112 -5.03 -27.84 -13.77
C VAL A 112 -6.09 -27.01 -14.48
N GLU A 113 -7.37 -27.27 -14.18
CA GLU A 113 -8.50 -26.52 -14.78
C GLU A 113 -8.48 -25.03 -14.42
N ASN A 114 -8.12 -24.70 -13.18
CA ASN A 114 -8.19 -23.31 -12.69
C ASN A 114 -6.86 -22.55 -12.86
N GLY A 115 -5.72 -23.20 -12.98
CA GLY A 115 -4.43 -22.58 -13.34
C GLY A 115 -3.77 -21.73 -12.24
N TYR A 116 -4.27 -21.72 -11.01
CA TYR A 116 -3.69 -20.93 -9.93
C TYR A 116 -2.41 -21.54 -9.35
N SER A 117 -1.43 -20.72 -9.06
CA SER A 117 -0.13 -21.18 -8.49
C SER A 117 -0.21 -21.53 -7.00
N ARG A 118 -1.14 -20.95 -6.26
CA ARG A 118 -1.33 -21.13 -4.81
C ARG A 118 -2.82 -21.19 -4.52
N VAL A 119 -3.24 -22.26 -3.86
CA VAL A 119 -4.66 -22.51 -3.63
C VAL A 119 -4.92 -22.74 -2.15
N PRO A 120 -5.82 -22.00 -1.53
CA PRO A 120 -6.26 -22.27 -0.17
C PRO A 120 -6.99 -23.61 -0.09
N VAL A 121 -6.66 -24.41 0.92
CA VAL A 121 -7.30 -25.69 1.23
C VAL A 121 -8.14 -25.51 2.48
N TYR A 122 -9.40 -25.95 2.44
CA TYR A 122 -10.32 -25.84 3.56
C TYR A 122 -10.87 -27.18 4.00
N THR A 123 -11.34 -27.24 5.25
CA THR A 123 -12.02 -28.40 5.87
C THR A 123 -13.44 -28.05 6.19
N GLY A 124 -14.40 -28.76 5.65
CA GLY A 124 -15.85 -28.60 5.90
C GLY A 124 -16.42 -27.31 5.32
N SER A 125 -16.01 -26.14 5.81
CA SER A 125 -16.43 -24.83 5.29
C SER A 125 -15.21 -24.02 4.81
N PRO A 126 -15.33 -23.23 3.75
CA PRO A 126 -14.28 -22.31 3.30
C PRO A 126 -13.81 -21.31 4.38
N ASP A 127 -14.59 -21.11 5.44
CA ASP A 127 -14.17 -20.31 6.59
C ASP A 127 -13.09 -21.01 7.44
N ASN A 128 -12.93 -22.32 7.27
CA ASN A 128 -11.94 -23.11 8.01
C ASN A 128 -10.77 -23.48 7.10
N ILE A 129 -9.86 -22.55 6.90
CA ILE A 129 -8.67 -22.75 6.06
C ILE A 129 -7.63 -23.60 6.79
N ARG A 130 -7.41 -24.80 6.27
CA ARG A 130 -6.40 -25.75 6.75
C ARG A 130 -4.98 -25.30 6.39
N GLY A 131 -4.81 -24.73 5.19
CA GLY A 131 -3.53 -24.25 4.70
C GLY A 131 -3.55 -23.82 3.25
N ILE A 132 -2.36 -23.64 2.69
CA ILE A 132 -2.15 -23.24 1.29
C ILE A 132 -1.39 -24.34 0.56
N LEU A 133 -1.93 -24.81 -0.54
CA LEU A 133 -1.29 -25.73 -1.46
C LEU A 133 -0.52 -24.90 -2.51
N TYR A 134 0.77 -25.17 -2.65
CA TYR A 134 1.59 -24.61 -3.71
C TYR A 134 1.65 -25.60 -4.87
N VAL A 135 1.10 -25.20 -6.01
CA VAL A 135 1.00 -26.09 -7.20
C VAL A 135 2.37 -26.61 -7.65
N LYS A 136 3.40 -25.78 -7.56
CA LYS A 136 4.78 -26.21 -7.86
C LYS A 136 5.29 -27.38 -7.00
N ASP A 137 4.79 -27.52 -5.78
CA ASP A 137 5.20 -28.61 -4.88
C ASP A 137 4.57 -29.95 -5.29
N LEU A 138 3.55 -29.94 -6.17
CA LEU A 138 2.96 -31.14 -6.75
C LEU A 138 3.78 -31.73 -7.90
N ILE A 139 4.63 -30.94 -8.56
CA ILE A 139 5.35 -31.35 -9.76
C ILE A 139 6.12 -32.67 -9.59
N PRO A 140 6.84 -32.91 -8.49
CA PRO A 140 7.56 -34.19 -8.28
C PRO A 140 6.62 -35.39 -8.16
N TYR A 141 5.34 -35.19 -7.84
CA TYR A 141 4.38 -36.23 -7.48
C TYR A 141 3.29 -36.46 -8.55
N LEU A 142 3.38 -35.82 -9.72
CA LEU A 142 2.35 -35.88 -10.78
C LEU A 142 2.07 -37.31 -11.29
N TYR A 143 3.03 -38.23 -11.15
CA TYR A 143 2.90 -39.62 -11.58
C TYR A 143 2.63 -40.60 -10.44
N GLU A 144 2.39 -40.05 -9.23
CA GLU A 144 2.05 -40.89 -8.08
C GLU A 144 0.62 -41.43 -8.20
N LYS A 145 0.34 -42.50 -7.47
CA LYS A 145 -0.99 -43.14 -7.42
C LYS A 145 -1.97 -42.20 -6.67
N ASP A 146 -3.27 -42.40 -6.94
CA ASP A 146 -4.35 -41.68 -6.24
C ASP A 146 -4.34 -41.85 -4.71
N SER A 147 -3.65 -42.90 -4.22
CA SER A 147 -3.43 -43.14 -2.78
C SER A 147 -2.35 -42.22 -2.16
N PHE A 148 -1.71 -41.34 -2.94
CA PHE A 148 -0.72 -40.42 -2.40
C PHE A 148 -1.38 -39.39 -1.46
N ASP A 149 -0.82 -39.26 -0.25
CA ASP A 149 -1.29 -38.30 0.73
C ASP A 149 -0.76 -36.88 0.43
N TRP A 150 -1.47 -36.15 -0.40
CA TRP A 150 -1.11 -34.78 -0.80
C TRP A 150 -1.25 -33.76 0.33
N HIS A 151 -1.91 -34.10 1.45
CA HIS A 151 -2.06 -33.21 2.61
C HIS A 151 -0.70 -32.86 3.24
N THR A 152 0.29 -33.71 3.06
CA THR A 152 1.67 -33.47 3.51
C THR A 152 2.32 -32.27 2.84
N LEU A 153 1.81 -31.83 1.68
CA LEU A 153 2.28 -30.69 0.90
C LEU A 153 1.60 -29.39 1.31
N ILE A 154 0.55 -29.44 2.13
CA ILE A 154 -0.19 -28.25 2.59
C ILE A 154 0.69 -27.46 3.56
N ARG A 155 0.95 -26.20 3.23
CA ARG A 155 1.70 -25.28 4.08
C ARG A 155 0.78 -24.53 5.04
N LYS A 156 1.29 -24.20 6.22
CA LYS A 156 0.53 -23.41 7.20
C LYS A 156 0.12 -22.06 6.62
N PRO A 157 -1.16 -21.65 6.75
CA PRO A 157 -1.61 -20.37 6.28
C PRO A 157 -1.08 -19.25 7.19
N VAL A 158 -0.90 -18.06 6.65
CA VAL A 158 -0.67 -16.85 7.43
C VAL A 158 -1.93 -16.03 7.40
N PHE A 159 -2.38 -15.64 8.57
CA PHE A 159 -3.57 -14.83 8.76
C PHE A 159 -3.18 -13.37 8.99
N VAL A 160 -3.89 -12.46 8.34
CA VAL A 160 -3.71 -11.02 8.47
C VAL A 160 -5.06 -10.34 8.70
N PRO A 161 -5.14 -9.33 9.58
CA PRO A 161 -6.38 -8.58 9.77
C PRO A 161 -6.64 -7.65 8.57
N GLU A 162 -7.91 -7.40 8.27
CA GLU A 162 -8.34 -6.58 7.13
C GLU A 162 -7.94 -5.09 7.25
N ASN A 163 -7.76 -4.59 8.48
CA ASN A 163 -7.34 -3.22 8.76
C ASN A 163 -5.81 -3.02 8.75
N LYS A 164 -5.04 -4.04 8.35
CA LYS A 164 -3.59 -3.94 8.21
C LYS A 164 -3.24 -3.07 7.01
N LYS A 165 -2.20 -2.23 7.15
CA LYS A 165 -1.68 -1.45 6.03
C LYS A 165 -0.92 -2.33 5.04
N ILE A 166 -1.12 -2.07 3.74
CA ILE A 166 -0.51 -2.90 2.68
C ILE A 166 1.01 -2.75 2.61
N ASP A 167 1.58 -1.61 3.00
CA ASP A 167 3.02 -1.41 3.07
C ASP A 167 3.67 -2.28 4.16
N ASP A 168 3.00 -2.47 5.30
CA ASP A 168 3.46 -3.38 6.36
C ASP A 168 3.27 -4.84 5.97
N LEU A 169 2.19 -5.15 5.22
CA LEU A 169 1.98 -6.48 4.68
C LEU A 169 3.04 -6.84 3.63
N LEU A 170 3.42 -5.90 2.77
CA LEU A 170 4.49 -6.09 1.78
C LEU A 170 5.82 -6.44 2.45
N LYS A 171 6.19 -5.70 3.50
CA LYS A 171 7.39 -6.00 4.31
C LYS A 171 7.34 -7.41 4.92
N GLU A 172 6.16 -7.79 5.42
CA GLU A 172 5.96 -9.14 5.98
C GLU A 172 6.08 -10.23 4.92
N PHE A 173 5.50 -10.03 3.73
CA PHE A 173 5.62 -10.95 2.60
C PHE A 173 7.08 -11.13 2.19
N GLN A 174 7.83 -10.04 2.07
CA GLN A 174 9.27 -10.08 1.75
C GLN A 174 10.07 -10.83 2.82
N ASN A 175 9.86 -10.52 4.10
CA ASN A 175 10.60 -11.12 5.20
C ASN A 175 10.32 -12.62 5.34
N LYS A 176 9.06 -13.03 5.18
CA LYS A 176 8.63 -14.43 5.32
C LYS A 176 8.68 -15.21 4.00
N LYS A 177 9.04 -14.56 2.88
CA LYS A 177 9.05 -15.13 1.51
C LYS A 177 7.70 -15.75 1.15
N MET A 178 6.63 -15.05 1.46
CA MET A 178 5.25 -15.43 1.18
C MET A 178 4.69 -14.59 0.05
N HIS A 179 3.65 -15.10 -0.60
CA HIS A 179 2.96 -14.42 -1.70
C HIS A 179 1.44 -14.47 -1.57
N LEU A 180 0.92 -15.09 -0.51
CA LEU A 180 -0.50 -15.19 -0.24
C LEU A 180 -0.72 -15.22 1.27
N ALA A 181 -1.70 -14.47 1.74
CA ALA A 181 -2.18 -14.50 3.12
C ALA A 181 -3.72 -14.62 3.13
N VAL A 182 -4.23 -15.22 4.19
CA VAL A 182 -5.68 -15.30 4.45
C VAL A 182 -6.08 -14.11 5.30
N VAL A 183 -7.09 -13.37 4.86
CA VAL A 183 -7.58 -12.20 5.58
C VAL A 183 -8.66 -12.63 6.56
N VAL A 184 -8.56 -12.12 7.78
CA VAL A 184 -9.52 -12.36 8.87
C VAL A 184 -10.24 -11.06 9.24
N ASP A 185 -11.55 -11.16 9.43
CA ASP A 185 -12.37 -10.08 9.96
C ASP A 185 -12.32 -10.02 11.51
N GLU A 186 -13.01 -9.06 12.12
CA GLU A 186 -13.06 -8.88 13.58
C GLU A 186 -13.75 -10.04 14.30
N TYR A 187 -14.51 -10.87 13.61
CA TYR A 187 -15.24 -12.03 14.14
C TYR A 187 -14.46 -13.34 13.92
N GLY A 188 -13.30 -13.29 13.29
CA GLY A 188 -12.49 -14.47 12.97
C GLY A 188 -12.94 -15.21 11.71
N GLY A 189 -13.80 -14.63 10.89
CA GLY A 189 -14.16 -15.15 9.58
C GLY A 189 -12.97 -15.08 8.61
N THR A 190 -12.73 -16.17 7.85
CA THR A 190 -11.54 -16.34 6.98
C THR A 190 -11.95 -16.56 5.54
N CYS A 191 -12.69 -15.66 4.94
CA CYS A 191 -13.26 -15.91 3.62
C CYS A 191 -12.57 -15.13 2.48
N ARG A 192 -11.44 -14.46 2.74
CA ARG A 192 -10.80 -13.57 1.78
C ARG A 192 -9.30 -13.85 1.76
N ILE A 193 -8.68 -13.55 0.65
CA ILE A 193 -7.23 -13.65 0.50
C ILE A 193 -6.65 -12.33 0.01
N VAL A 194 -5.37 -12.15 0.22
CA VAL A 194 -4.58 -11.09 -0.38
C VAL A 194 -3.27 -11.69 -0.88
N THR A 195 -2.87 -11.30 -2.08
CA THR A 195 -1.65 -11.78 -2.72
C THR A 195 -0.60 -10.66 -2.82
N LEU A 196 0.63 -11.03 -3.14
CA LEU A 196 1.68 -10.07 -3.43
C LEU A 196 1.37 -9.30 -4.72
N GLU A 197 0.75 -9.98 -5.66
CA GLU A 197 0.31 -9.45 -6.94
C GLU A 197 -0.69 -8.29 -6.71
N ASP A 198 -1.71 -8.45 -5.85
CA ASP A 198 -2.69 -7.40 -5.49
C ASP A 198 -2.01 -6.16 -4.88
N ILE A 199 -1.00 -6.38 -4.02
CA ILE A 199 -0.24 -5.27 -3.42
C ILE A 199 0.59 -4.50 -4.46
N LEU A 200 1.18 -5.20 -5.44
CA LEU A 200 1.98 -4.57 -6.48
C LEU A 200 1.11 -3.82 -7.48
N GLU A 201 -0.10 -4.30 -7.74
CA GLU A 201 -1.08 -3.64 -8.60
C GLU A 201 -1.47 -2.25 -8.07
N GLU A 202 -1.58 -2.06 -6.75
CA GLU A 202 -1.83 -0.74 -6.14
C GLU A 202 -0.71 0.27 -6.41
N ILE A 203 0.51 -0.19 -6.64
CA ILE A 203 1.64 0.70 -6.95
C ILE A 203 1.70 0.98 -8.46
N VAL A 204 1.63 -0.09 -9.27
CA VAL A 204 1.91 -0.02 -10.71
C VAL A 204 0.65 0.33 -11.51
N GLY A 205 -0.55 0.05 -10.93
CA GLY A 205 -1.83 0.08 -11.64
C GLY A 205 -2.00 -1.18 -12.51
N GLU A 206 -3.16 -1.31 -13.15
CA GLU A 206 -3.39 -2.38 -14.13
C GLU A 206 -2.30 -2.29 -15.21
N ILE A 207 -1.50 -3.34 -15.32
CA ILE A 207 -0.55 -3.51 -16.43
C ILE A 207 -1.39 -3.96 -17.63
N ASN A 208 -2.03 -2.99 -18.29
CA ASN A 208 -2.63 -3.27 -19.56
C ASN A 208 -1.50 -3.47 -20.56
N ASP A 209 -1.33 -4.69 -21.07
CA ASP A 209 -0.51 -4.95 -22.23
C ASP A 209 -1.09 -4.10 -23.40
N GLU A 210 -0.22 -3.38 -24.10
CA GLU A 210 -0.61 -2.57 -25.28
C GLU A 210 -1.36 -3.40 -26.35
N PHE A 211 -1.33 -4.73 -26.24
CA PHE A 211 -2.04 -5.67 -27.10
C PHE A 211 -3.49 -5.96 -26.67
N ASP A 212 -3.91 -5.64 -25.45
CA ASP A 212 -5.28 -5.93 -24.96
C ASP A 212 -6.35 -4.97 -25.57
N GLU A 213 -5.97 -3.78 -26.00
CA GLU A 213 -6.88 -2.86 -26.68
C GLU A 213 -7.22 -3.33 -28.11
N GLU A 214 -6.27 -3.92 -28.83
CA GLU A 214 -6.52 -4.42 -30.20
C GLU A 214 -7.49 -5.61 -30.23
N VAL A 215 -7.53 -6.45 -29.21
CA VAL A 215 -8.44 -7.61 -29.15
C VAL A 215 -9.88 -7.18 -28.87
N ARG A 216 -10.10 -6.12 -28.09
CA ARG A 216 -11.46 -5.59 -27.81
C ARG A 216 -12.07 -4.87 -29.01
N ASP A 217 -11.28 -4.18 -29.79
CA ASP A 217 -11.76 -3.52 -31.01
C ASP A 217 -12.05 -4.50 -32.16
N GLN A 218 -11.31 -5.61 -32.24
CA GLN A 218 -11.59 -6.65 -33.26
C GLN A 218 -12.87 -7.46 -32.97
N LEU A 219 -13.29 -7.57 -31.70
CA LEU A 219 -14.56 -8.21 -31.32
C LEU A 219 -15.79 -7.31 -31.50
N ARG A 220 -15.62 -6.03 -31.77
CA ARG A 220 -16.71 -5.07 -32.05
C ARG A 220 -17.04 -4.89 -33.54
N LEU A 221 -16.25 -5.42 -34.43
CA LEU A 221 -16.48 -5.37 -35.86
C LEU A 221 -17.14 -6.67 -36.33
N SER A 222 -18.40 -6.88 -36.10
CA SER A 222 -19.38 -7.39 -37.05
C SER A 222 -20.71 -7.83 -36.43
N PRO A 223 -21.76 -7.01 -36.49
CA PRO A 223 -23.14 -7.51 -36.34
C PRO A 223 -23.85 -7.62 -37.71
N SER A 224 -23.18 -8.08 -38.76
CA SER A 224 -23.88 -8.31 -40.00
C SER A 224 -23.06 -9.13 -40.98
N GLU A 225 -23.09 -10.44 -40.82
CA GLU A 225 -23.02 -11.41 -41.91
C GLU A 225 -23.46 -12.77 -41.39
N TYR A 226 -24.77 -12.99 -41.42
CA TYR A 226 -25.37 -14.31 -41.55
C TYR A 226 -25.90 -14.42 -42.97
N ILE A 227 -25.22 -15.16 -43.81
CA ILE A 227 -25.77 -15.91 -44.92
C ILE A 227 -25.35 -17.37 -44.76
#